data_c78141c385a944adbfa081c8e606d177
#
_entry.id   c78141c385a944adbfa081c8e606d177
#
_cell.length_a   1.000
_cell.length_b   1.000
_cell.length_c   1.000
_cell.angle_alpha   90.00
_cell.angle_beta   90.00
_cell.angle_gamma   90.00
#
_symmetry.space_group_name_H-M   'P 1'
#
loop_
_entity.id
_entity.type
_entity.pdbx_description
1 polymer ?
#
loop_
_entity_poly.entity_id
_entity_poly.type
_entity_poly.pdbx_seq_one_letter_code
_entity_poly.pdbx_strand_id
1 'polypeptide(L)'
;ATSWQSNKFLNPVTDGAVLPILHLNGYKISNPTVFARISHEEVEDFFKGCGWEPIFVEDNKDDANYIMNMHRKMAEALDTAIEKIKAIQKDARENGNTERPIWPMIVLRTPKGWTGPKFDDDGNKIEDSFRAHQVPITMEKPEHLEQLKEWLLSYKPEELFDENAQLIPELKALAPVGDARISANPHANGGLLLRDLRLPDFREYGVDVPKPGAVEKQDMIELGAFVRDIFKLNEETKNFRIFGPDETMSNRLYHAFEATNRDFMAEKYDDDDKLANDGRIMDSYLSEHMCEGWLEGYLLTGRHGFFASYEAFIRVVDSMAAQHAKWLKVCNQLSWRQPIASLNFILTSNVWQQDHNGFTHQDPGFLDHIANKKADVVRMYLPPDANCLLSCFDHCIKSKNYVNAIVASKHPSCQWLTMEQAVKHCTQGIGIWEWASNDCGEEPDVVMACCGDTPTLEIMAAVTILRDELPELKIRVVNVVDLFKMESDHKHPHGLSDAEYDAIFTPDKPVIFAFHGYPTLIHELTYERNNHNMSV
;
A
#
# COMPACT_ATOMS: atom_id res chain seq x y z
N ALA A 1 12.29 -1.89 12.68
CA ALA A 1 13.14 -0.93 13.40
C ALA A 1 12.86 0.52 12.96
N THR A 2 12.71 0.77 11.65
CA THR A 2 12.50 2.12 11.10
C THR A 2 11.22 2.78 11.61
N SER A 3 10.15 2.03 11.86
CA SER A 3 8.86 2.54 12.36
C SER A 3 8.95 3.32 13.69
N TRP A 4 9.96 3.08 14.50
CA TRP A 4 10.18 3.86 15.73
C TRP A 4 10.55 5.32 15.47
N GLN A 5 10.91 5.68 14.23
CA GLN A 5 11.20 7.06 13.83
C GLN A 5 9.95 7.84 13.36
N SER A 6 8.78 7.20 13.25
CA SER A 6 7.55 7.82 12.72
C SER A 6 7.08 9.06 13.50
N ASN A 7 7.48 9.21 14.77
CA ASN A 7 7.17 10.37 15.59
C ASN A 7 7.81 11.69 15.07
N LYS A 8 8.78 11.64 14.13
CA LYS A 8 9.36 12.81 13.46
C LYS A 8 8.47 13.36 12.33
N PHE A 9 7.32 12.74 12.10
CA PHE A 9 6.35 13.07 11.05
C PHE A 9 4.93 13.24 11.60
N LEU A 10 4.79 13.33 12.94
CA LEU A 10 3.51 13.55 13.62
C LEU A 10 3.43 15.01 14.08
N ASN A 11 2.58 15.80 13.44
CA ASN A 11 2.32 17.17 13.82
C ASN A 11 1.23 17.24 14.92
N PRO A 12 1.54 17.65 16.15
CA PRO A 12 0.56 17.67 17.24
C PRO A 12 -0.57 18.69 17.05
N VAL A 13 -0.40 19.65 16.13
CA VAL A 13 -1.44 20.62 15.78
C VAL A 13 -2.56 19.97 14.98
N THR A 14 -2.23 19.18 13.96
CA THR A 14 -3.19 18.66 12.96
C THR A 14 -3.46 17.18 13.05
N ASP A 15 -2.48 16.40 13.55
CA ASP A 15 -2.54 14.95 13.49
C ASP A 15 -3.14 14.35 14.77
N GLY A 16 -3.54 13.10 14.67
CA GLY A 16 -3.84 12.28 15.82
C GLY A 16 -2.56 11.87 16.57
N ALA A 17 -2.72 11.09 17.63
CA ALA A 17 -1.60 10.50 18.34
C ALA A 17 -1.60 8.98 18.20
N VAL A 18 -0.40 8.40 18.19
CA VAL A 18 -0.20 6.96 18.27
C VAL A 18 0.41 6.65 19.64
N LEU A 19 -0.19 5.72 20.39
CA LEU A 19 0.38 5.18 21.61
C LEU A 19 0.93 3.77 21.32
N PRO A 20 2.24 3.60 21.09
CA PRO A 20 2.82 2.28 20.93
C PRO A 20 2.82 1.53 22.26
N ILE A 21 2.43 0.26 22.23
CA ILE A 21 2.55 -0.68 23.36
C ILE A 21 3.44 -1.83 22.90
N LEU A 22 4.69 -1.84 23.35
CA LEU A 22 5.60 -2.95 23.11
C LEU A 22 5.32 -4.05 24.14
N HIS A 23 4.69 -5.15 23.74
CA HIS A 23 4.52 -6.32 24.57
C HIS A 23 5.78 -7.18 24.54
N LEU A 24 6.63 -7.02 25.54
CA LEU A 24 7.91 -7.69 25.69
C LEU A 24 7.75 -8.97 26.51
N ASN A 25 7.29 -10.04 25.86
CA ASN A 25 7.03 -11.33 26.50
C ASN A 25 8.24 -12.29 26.53
N GLY A 26 9.36 -11.88 25.99
CA GLY A 26 10.64 -12.60 26.09
C GLY A 26 10.96 -13.56 24.97
N TYR A 27 10.00 -14.10 24.24
CA TYR A 27 10.24 -15.17 23.27
C TYR A 27 9.52 -14.97 21.94
N LYS A 28 10.17 -15.46 20.87
CA LYS A 28 9.59 -15.69 19.53
C LYS A 28 8.97 -17.10 19.47
N ILE A 29 9.01 -17.74 18.29
CA ILE A 29 8.48 -19.10 18.09
C ILE A 29 9.30 -20.13 18.90
N SER A 30 10.65 -20.12 18.74
CA SER A 30 11.55 -21.08 19.37
C SER A 30 12.74 -20.45 20.10
N ASN A 31 12.90 -19.13 20.01
CA ASN A 31 14.06 -18.40 20.51
C ASN A 31 13.67 -17.17 21.32
N PRO A 32 14.53 -16.68 22.23
CA PRO A 32 14.32 -15.40 22.90
C PRO A 32 14.36 -14.22 21.93
N THR A 33 13.70 -13.11 22.31
CA THR A 33 13.84 -11.83 21.62
C THR A 33 15.10 -11.10 22.09
N VAL A 34 15.68 -10.24 21.24
CA VAL A 34 16.85 -9.42 21.61
C VAL A 34 16.53 -8.53 22.81
N PHE A 35 15.43 -7.79 22.78
CA PHE A 35 15.01 -6.88 23.84
C PHE A 35 14.80 -7.57 25.20
N ALA A 36 14.59 -8.88 25.23
CA ALA A 36 14.48 -9.65 26.47
C ALA A 36 15.83 -10.10 27.04
N ARG A 37 16.92 -9.87 26.32
CA ARG A 37 18.28 -10.32 26.67
C ARG A 37 19.28 -9.17 26.81
N ILE A 38 18.83 -7.94 26.67
CA ILE A 38 19.59 -6.72 26.98
C ILE A 38 19.05 -6.10 28.27
N SER A 39 19.78 -5.17 28.86
CA SER A 39 19.40 -4.56 30.14
C SER A 39 18.15 -3.65 30.01
N HIS A 40 17.56 -3.30 31.13
CA HIS A 40 16.45 -2.35 31.17
C HIS A 40 16.89 -1.00 30.61
N GLU A 41 18.07 -0.52 31.01
CA GLU A 41 18.65 0.74 30.59
C GLU A 41 18.88 0.77 29.07
N GLU A 42 19.40 -0.32 28.48
CA GLU A 42 19.60 -0.39 27.00
C GLU A 42 18.28 -0.29 26.24
N VAL A 43 17.19 -0.92 26.74
CA VAL A 43 15.87 -0.80 26.12
C VAL A 43 15.32 0.62 26.28
N GLU A 44 15.49 1.22 27.43
CA GLU A 44 15.05 2.59 27.70
C GLU A 44 15.80 3.59 26.80
N ASP A 45 17.12 3.49 26.74
CA ASP A 45 17.98 4.36 25.92
C ASP A 45 17.67 4.23 24.43
N PHE A 46 17.39 3.00 23.97
CA PHE A 46 16.99 2.76 22.59
C PHE A 46 15.72 3.56 22.20
N PHE A 47 14.67 3.52 23.05
CA PHE A 47 13.44 4.24 22.76
C PHE A 47 13.57 5.74 22.98
N LYS A 48 14.31 6.18 23.98
CA LYS A 48 14.65 7.61 24.14
C LYS A 48 15.43 8.14 22.94
N GLY A 49 16.41 7.39 22.42
CA GLY A 49 17.14 7.73 21.20
C GLY A 49 16.25 7.79 19.95
N CYS A 50 15.18 7.01 19.92
CA CYS A 50 14.16 7.12 18.88
C CYS A 50 13.18 8.30 19.09
N GLY A 51 13.23 9.01 20.21
CA GLY A 51 12.37 10.16 20.54
C GLY A 51 11.05 9.78 21.18
N TRP A 52 11.01 8.65 21.90
CA TRP A 52 9.89 8.22 22.71
C TRP A 52 10.19 8.35 24.20
N GLU A 53 9.15 8.51 25.01
CA GLU A 53 9.24 8.39 26.45
C GLU A 53 8.65 7.03 26.89
N PRO A 54 9.50 6.00 27.17
CA PRO A 54 9.03 4.69 27.54
C PRO A 54 8.52 4.67 28.99
N ILE A 55 7.30 4.17 29.18
CA ILE A 55 6.68 3.89 30.48
C ILE A 55 6.69 2.37 30.67
N PHE A 56 7.46 1.88 31.63
CA PHE A 56 7.58 0.44 31.89
C PHE A 56 6.48 -0.07 32.80
N VAL A 57 5.80 -1.13 32.35
CA VAL A 57 4.83 -1.91 33.12
C VAL A 57 5.43 -3.27 33.37
N GLU A 58 6.02 -3.44 34.55
CA GLU A 58 6.70 -4.65 34.97
C GLU A 58 6.61 -4.82 36.51
N ASP A 59 6.65 -6.06 37.00
CA ASP A 59 6.69 -6.37 38.42
C ASP A 59 7.45 -7.66 38.67
N ASN A 60 7.71 -7.95 39.93
CA ASN A 60 8.29 -9.23 40.36
C ASN A 60 7.25 -10.36 40.16
N LYS A 61 7.50 -11.26 39.23
CA LYS A 61 6.61 -12.38 38.89
C LYS A 61 6.44 -13.40 40.03
N ASP A 62 7.32 -13.36 41.04
CA ASP A 62 7.25 -14.23 42.21
C ASP A 62 6.39 -13.63 43.33
N ASP A 63 5.88 -12.39 43.17
CA ASP A 63 4.94 -11.78 44.13
C ASP A 63 3.56 -12.45 44.03
N ALA A 64 2.98 -12.78 45.19
CA ALA A 64 1.64 -13.37 45.24
C ALA A 64 0.55 -12.48 44.62
N ASN A 65 0.75 -11.16 44.58
CA ASN A 65 -0.15 -10.18 43.97
C ASN A 65 0.25 -9.77 42.57
N TYR A 66 1.17 -10.47 41.92
CA TYR A 66 1.73 -10.11 40.62
C TYR A 66 0.65 -9.72 39.60
N ILE A 67 -0.37 -10.55 39.40
CA ILE A 67 -1.46 -10.31 38.46
C ILE A 67 -2.14 -8.96 38.75
N MET A 68 -2.55 -8.75 39.98
CA MET A 68 -3.26 -7.52 40.40
C MET A 68 -2.36 -6.28 40.28
N ASN A 69 -1.09 -6.42 40.66
CA ASN A 69 -0.10 -5.34 40.52
C ASN A 69 0.11 -4.94 39.04
N MET A 70 0.22 -5.92 38.15
CA MET A 70 0.37 -5.66 36.70
C MET A 70 -0.84 -4.94 36.12
N HIS A 71 -2.07 -5.32 36.50
CA HIS A 71 -3.27 -4.62 36.08
C HIS A 71 -3.31 -3.17 36.55
N ARG A 72 -2.95 -2.94 37.82
CA ARG A 72 -2.91 -1.57 38.39
C ARG A 72 -1.85 -0.72 37.67
N LYS A 73 -0.64 -1.23 37.53
CA LYS A 73 0.45 -0.53 36.82
C LYS A 73 0.10 -0.23 35.35
N MET A 74 -0.59 -1.15 34.67
CA MET A 74 -1.04 -0.91 33.30
C MET A 74 -2.11 0.19 33.21
N ALA A 75 -3.06 0.21 34.16
CA ALA A 75 -4.05 1.28 34.24
C ALA A 75 -3.38 2.65 34.48
N GLU A 76 -2.47 2.72 35.47
CA GLU A 76 -1.68 3.94 35.74
C GLU A 76 -0.84 4.39 34.55
N ALA A 77 -0.23 3.46 33.83
CA ALA A 77 0.56 3.75 32.61
C ALA A 77 -0.31 4.29 31.48
N LEU A 78 -1.50 3.73 31.27
CA LEU A 78 -2.46 4.22 30.28
C LEU A 78 -2.95 5.63 30.62
N ASP A 79 -3.35 5.87 31.89
CA ASP A 79 -3.78 7.21 32.30
C ASP A 79 -2.67 8.24 32.11
N THR A 80 -1.45 7.92 32.55
CA THR A 80 -0.27 8.78 32.38
C THR A 80 0.02 9.07 30.90
N ALA A 81 -0.03 8.04 30.04
CA ALA A 81 0.22 8.22 28.62
C ALA A 81 -0.85 9.09 27.95
N ILE A 82 -2.13 8.88 28.27
CA ILE A 82 -3.25 9.67 27.74
C ILE A 82 -3.17 11.12 28.20
N GLU A 83 -2.87 11.38 29.47
CA GLU A 83 -2.69 12.73 30.01
C GLU A 83 -1.56 13.45 29.29
N LYS A 84 -0.40 12.81 29.07
CA LYS A 84 0.73 13.38 28.32
C LYS A 84 0.35 13.69 26.88
N ILE A 85 -0.32 12.77 26.17
CA ILE A 85 -0.78 13.00 24.81
C ILE A 85 -1.70 14.22 24.74
N LYS A 86 -2.69 14.30 25.64
CA LYS A 86 -3.62 15.43 25.72
C LYS A 86 -2.91 16.73 26.02
N ALA A 87 -1.92 16.73 26.91
CA ALA A 87 -1.12 17.91 27.23
C ALA A 87 -0.32 18.41 26.02
N ILE A 88 0.34 17.51 25.30
CA ILE A 88 1.08 17.83 24.06
C ILE A 88 0.13 18.45 23.01
N GLN A 89 -1.02 17.81 22.76
CA GLN A 89 -1.99 18.30 21.78
C GLN A 89 -2.58 19.65 22.18
N LYS A 90 -2.86 19.84 23.47
CA LYS A 90 -3.37 21.09 24.00
C LYS A 90 -2.35 22.22 23.85
N ASP A 91 -1.10 21.98 24.23
CA ASP A 91 -0.02 22.96 24.10
C ASP A 91 0.20 23.38 22.65
N ALA A 92 0.20 22.42 21.72
CA ALA A 92 0.32 22.70 20.29
C ALA A 92 -0.86 23.51 19.73
N ARG A 93 -2.11 23.17 20.10
CA ARG A 93 -3.33 23.75 19.50
C ARG A 93 -3.78 25.06 20.15
N GLU A 94 -3.58 25.20 21.45
CA GLU A 94 -4.04 26.38 22.21
C GLU A 94 -2.90 27.39 22.42
N ASN A 95 -1.67 26.95 22.66
CA ASN A 95 -0.52 27.81 22.92
C ASN A 95 0.38 28.04 21.69
N GLY A 96 0.14 27.32 20.59
CA GLY A 96 0.89 27.46 19.35
C GLY A 96 2.30 26.86 19.39
N ASN A 97 2.57 25.94 20.31
CA ASN A 97 3.85 25.23 20.33
C ASN A 97 3.94 24.27 19.13
N THR A 98 4.83 24.55 18.19
CA THR A 98 5.05 23.76 16.97
C THR A 98 6.34 22.92 17.03
N GLU A 99 7.01 22.88 18.18
CA GLU A 99 8.18 22.03 18.36
C GLU A 99 7.79 20.54 18.36
N ARG A 100 8.70 19.70 17.92
CA ARG A 100 8.51 18.25 17.94
C ARG A 100 8.41 17.73 19.38
N PRO A 101 7.29 17.15 19.77
CA PRO A 101 7.13 16.60 21.12
C PRO A 101 7.84 15.25 21.27
N ILE A 102 8.10 14.88 22.54
CA ILE A 102 8.47 13.51 22.90
C ILE A 102 7.17 12.79 23.29
N TRP A 103 6.74 11.86 22.44
CA TRP A 103 5.51 11.10 22.64
C TRP A 103 5.71 9.94 23.65
N PRO A 104 4.74 9.63 24.51
CA PRO A 104 4.82 8.48 25.40
C PRO A 104 4.65 7.17 24.62
N MET A 105 5.25 6.10 25.14
CA MET A 105 5.00 4.72 24.76
C MET A 105 5.01 3.81 25.98
N ILE A 106 4.39 2.63 25.88
CA ILE A 106 4.36 1.67 26.97
C ILE A 106 5.23 0.44 26.61
N VAL A 107 6.07 0.01 27.56
CA VAL A 107 6.82 -1.25 27.48
C VAL A 107 6.21 -2.21 28.51
N LEU A 108 5.36 -3.12 28.03
CA LEU A 108 4.67 -4.11 28.87
C LEU A 108 5.50 -5.40 28.91
N ARG A 109 6.06 -5.73 30.07
CA ARG A 109 6.79 -6.98 30.33
C ARG A 109 5.91 -7.98 31.03
N THR A 110 5.61 -9.11 30.39
CA THR A 110 4.91 -10.24 30.99
C THR A 110 5.57 -11.55 30.60
N PRO A 111 5.40 -12.64 31.35
CA PRO A 111 5.81 -13.96 30.90
C PRO A 111 5.05 -14.33 29.62
N LYS A 112 5.70 -14.98 28.66
CA LYS A 112 5.00 -15.55 27.50
C LYS A 112 4.08 -16.68 27.98
N GLY A 113 2.82 -16.71 27.52
CA GLY A 113 1.83 -17.67 28.00
C GLY A 113 1.30 -17.36 29.39
N TRP A 114 1.42 -16.10 29.85
CA TRP A 114 0.92 -15.64 31.11
C TRP A 114 -0.53 -16.05 31.32
N THR A 115 -0.82 -16.55 32.56
CA THR A 115 -2.08 -17.16 32.98
C THR A 115 -2.41 -18.53 32.37
N GLY A 116 -1.57 -19.03 31.46
CA GLY A 116 -1.69 -20.39 30.92
C GLY A 116 -1.07 -21.47 31.82
N PRO A 117 -1.01 -22.72 31.33
CA PRO A 117 -0.35 -23.81 32.03
C PRO A 117 1.13 -23.49 32.26
N LYS A 118 1.61 -23.77 33.50
CA LYS A 118 3.01 -23.52 33.86
C LYS A 118 3.95 -24.59 33.32
N PHE A 119 3.49 -25.82 33.28
CA PHE A 119 4.26 -26.98 32.81
C PHE A 119 3.39 -27.87 31.92
N ASP A 120 4.02 -28.61 31.01
CA ASP A 120 3.39 -29.70 30.27
C ASP A 120 3.34 -30.98 31.12
N ASP A 121 2.75 -32.06 30.62
CA ASP A 121 2.62 -33.37 31.25
C ASP A 121 3.97 -34.09 31.43
N ASP A 122 5.01 -33.70 30.70
CA ASP A 122 6.38 -34.20 30.88
C ASP A 122 7.21 -33.35 31.85
N GLY A 123 6.59 -32.32 32.47
CA GLY A 123 7.23 -31.41 33.43
C GLY A 123 8.10 -30.32 32.82
N ASN A 124 8.02 -30.11 31.49
CA ASN A 124 8.75 -29.01 30.86
C ASN A 124 8.02 -27.68 31.08
N LYS A 125 8.78 -26.62 31.31
CA LYS A 125 8.26 -25.27 31.50
C LYS A 125 7.57 -24.76 30.23
N ILE A 126 6.26 -24.39 30.31
CA ILE A 126 5.46 -23.74 29.25
C ILE A 126 5.48 -22.22 29.47
N GLU A 127 4.87 -21.73 30.57
CA GLU A 127 4.84 -20.31 30.88
C GLU A 127 6.26 -19.74 30.92
N ASP A 128 6.47 -18.53 30.40
CA ASP A 128 7.78 -17.88 30.33
C ASP A 128 8.84 -18.72 29.57
N SER A 129 8.39 -19.38 28.50
CA SER A 129 9.24 -20.12 27.59
C SER A 129 8.73 -20.06 26.16
N PHE A 130 9.54 -20.52 25.20
CA PHE A 130 9.12 -20.63 23.80
C PHE A 130 7.96 -21.64 23.62
N ARG A 131 7.79 -22.61 24.51
CA ARG A 131 6.74 -23.65 24.44
C ARG A 131 5.33 -23.08 24.57
N ALA A 132 5.18 -21.88 25.13
CA ALA A 132 3.91 -21.18 25.17
C ALA A 132 3.49 -20.57 23.82
N HIS A 133 4.21 -20.87 22.72
CA HIS A 133 3.84 -20.39 21.39
C HIS A 133 2.71 -21.23 20.80
N GLN A 134 1.71 -20.56 20.19
CA GLN A 134 0.51 -21.17 19.60
C GLN A 134 -0.36 -21.94 20.62
N VAL A 135 -0.35 -23.27 20.56
CA VAL A 135 -1.20 -24.15 21.36
C VAL A 135 -0.34 -24.83 22.44
N PRO A 136 -0.43 -24.40 23.68
CA PRO A 136 0.38 -24.99 24.75
C PRO A 136 -0.04 -26.41 25.15
N ILE A 137 -1.26 -26.84 24.78
CA ILE A 137 -1.83 -28.17 25.05
C ILE A 137 -2.31 -28.75 23.71
N THR A 138 -1.76 -29.89 23.28
CA THR A 138 -2.00 -30.45 21.94
C THR A 138 -3.26 -31.33 21.82
N MET A 139 -3.85 -31.74 22.96
CA MET A 139 -5.00 -32.68 23.04
C MET A 139 -4.73 -34.09 22.49
N GLU A 140 -3.46 -34.48 22.38
CA GLU A 140 -3.05 -35.79 21.89
C GLU A 140 -3.17 -36.91 22.93
N LYS A 141 -3.26 -36.53 24.22
CA LYS A 141 -3.37 -37.44 25.34
C LYS A 141 -4.62 -37.11 26.18
N PRO A 142 -5.25 -38.11 26.85
CA PRO A 142 -6.39 -37.87 27.72
C PRO A 142 -6.10 -36.86 28.85
N GLU A 143 -4.88 -36.84 29.36
CA GLU A 143 -4.42 -35.96 30.45
C GLU A 143 -4.48 -34.49 30.02
N HIS A 144 -4.32 -34.18 28.72
CA HIS A 144 -4.43 -32.83 28.19
C HIS A 144 -5.83 -32.24 28.36
N LEU A 145 -6.88 -33.07 28.33
CA LEU A 145 -8.25 -32.61 28.57
C LEU A 145 -8.43 -32.13 30.02
N GLU A 146 -7.91 -32.87 30.99
CA GLU A 146 -7.97 -32.45 32.38
C GLU A 146 -7.13 -31.19 32.61
N GLN A 147 -5.94 -31.10 32.03
CA GLN A 147 -5.10 -29.91 32.11
C GLN A 147 -5.80 -28.67 31.50
N LEU A 148 -6.47 -28.84 30.36
CA LEU A 148 -7.25 -27.76 29.73
C LEU A 148 -8.43 -27.34 30.64
N LYS A 149 -9.12 -28.30 31.21
CA LYS A 149 -10.22 -28.04 32.15
C LYS A 149 -9.74 -27.29 33.38
N GLU A 150 -8.65 -27.71 34.01
CA GLU A 150 -8.04 -27.02 35.15
C GLU A 150 -7.65 -25.58 34.77
N TRP A 151 -7.04 -25.38 33.58
CA TRP A 151 -6.70 -24.06 33.10
C TRP A 151 -7.93 -23.16 32.92
N LEU A 152 -8.97 -23.65 32.23
CA LEU A 152 -10.21 -22.89 32.04
C LEU A 152 -10.93 -22.58 33.37
N LEU A 153 -10.96 -23.54 34.31
CA LEU A 153 -11.55 -23.34 35.63
C LEU A 153 -10.75 -22.34 36.48
N SER A 154 -9.44 -22.17 36.22
CA SER A 154 -8.63 -21.17 36.93
C SER A 154 -9.10 -19.72 36.70
N TYR A 155 -9.86 -19.46 35.64
CA TYR A 155 -10.50 -18.17 35.34
C TYR A 155 -11.85 -17.99 36.04
N LYS A 156 -12.31 -19.00 36.83
CA LYS A 156 -13.56 -18.96 37.57
C LYS A 156 -14.77 -18.56 36.71
N PRO A 157 -15.10 -19.33 35.67
CA PRO A 157 -16.18 -19.00 34.78
C PRO A 157 -17.53 -18.83 35.47
N GLU A 158 -17.75 -19.46 36.62
CA GLU A 158 -18.93 -19.30 37.46
C GLU A 158 -19.10 -17.90 38.07
N GLU A 159 -18.01 -17.11 38.15
CA GLU A 159 -18.06 -15.70 38.56
C GLU A 159 -18.34 -14.75 37.38
N LEU A 160 -18.19 -15.25 36.12
CA LEU A 160 -18.29 -14.45 34.89
C LEU A 160 -19.60 -14.66 34.13
N PHE A 161 -20.18 -15.86 34.25
CA PHE A 161 -21.36 -16.27 33.49
C PHE A 161 -22.46 -16.77 34.41
N ASP A 162 -23.72 -16.56 34.02
CA ASP A 162 -24.89 -17.09 34.70
C ASP A 162 -25.17 -18.56 34.34
N GLU A 163 -26.24 -19.14 34.88
CA GLU A 163 -26.66 -20.52 34.62
C GLU A 163 -27.04 -20.82 33.17
N ASN A 164 -27.28 -19.79 32.37
CA ASN A 164 -27.58 -19.85 30.91
C ASN A 164 -26.34 -19.57 30.06
N ALA A 165 -25.15 -19.56 30.66
CA ALA A 165 -23.89 -19.21 30.01
C ALA A 165 -23.89 -17.80 29.39
N GLN A 166 -24.68 -16.87 29.94
CA GLN A 166 -24.67 -15.46 29.54
C GLN A 166 -23.74 -14.69 30.48
N LEU A 167 -22.98 -13.75 29.91
CA LEU A 167 -22.14 -12.85 30.70
C LEU A 167 -23.00 -12.09 31.74
N ILE A 168 -22.58 -12.08 33.00
CA ILE A 168 -23.31 -11.37 34.07
C ILE A 168 -23.50 -9.89 33.73
N PRO A 169 -24.62 -9.26 34.17
CA PRO A 169 -24.97 -7.89 33.77
C PRO A 169 -23.88 -6.85 34.08
N GLU A 170 -23.20 -6.98 35.18
CA GLU A 170 -22.14 -6.07 35.66
C GLU A 170 -20.96 -6.05 34.66
N LEU A 171 -20.54 -7.21 34.18
CA LEU A 171 -19.47 -7.32 33.18
C LEU A 171 -19.96 -6.87 31.78
N LYS A 172 -21.20 -7.23 31.42
CA LYS A 172 -21.80 -6.80 30.17
C LYS A 172 -21.92 -5.28 30.07
N ALA A 173 -22.17 -4.60 31.20
CA ALA A 173 -22.25 -3.14 31.26
C ALA A 173 -20.91 -2.43 31.01
N LEU A 174 -19.77 -3.14 31.16
CA LEU A 174 -18.44 -2.60 30.83
C LEU A 174 -18.15 -2.58 29.32
N ALA A 175 -18.91 -3.33 28.51
CA ALA A 175 -18.72 -3.36 27.07
C ALA A 175 -19.06 -2.00 26.45
N PRO A 176 -18.21 -1.45 25.59
CA PRO A 176 -18.49 -0.18 24.92
C PRO A 176 -19.74 -0.28 24.03
N VAL A 177 -20.51 0.80 23.94
CA VAL A 177 -21.72 0.89 23.13
C VAL A 177 -21.62 1.98 22.07
N GLY A 178 -22.41 1.86 21.00
CA GLY A 178 -22.42 2.84 19.92
C GLY A 178 -21.04 3.00 19.28
N ASP A 179 -20.63 4.22 19.02
CA ASP A 179 -19.37 4.57 18.36
C ASP A 179 -18.12 4.34 19.21
N ALA A 180 -18.28 4.03 20.49
CA ALA A 180 -17.17 3.58 21.35
C ALA A 180 -16.69 2.16 21.01
N ARG A 181 -17.49 1.35 20.30
CA ARG A 181 -17.05 0.04 19.81
C ARG A 181 -16.09 0.22 18.62
N ILE A 182 -14.99 -0.55 18.58
CA ILE A 182 -13.99 -0.44 17.52
C ILE A 182 -14.62 -0.54 16.13
N SER A 183 -15.49 -1.54 15.88
CA SER A 183 -16.11 -1.75 14.57
C SER A 183 -17.13 -0.68 14.17
N ALA A 184 -17.69 0.06 15.12
CA ALA A 184 -18.64 1.13 14.88
C ALA A 184 -17.99 2.52 14.86
N ASN A 185 -16.75 2.64 15.38
CA ASN A 185 -16.03 3.91 15.37
C ASN A 185 -15.68 4.33 13.95
N PRO A 186 -16.03 5.56 13.51
CA PRO A 186 -15.74 6.02 12.15
C PRO A 186 -14.26 5.98 11.78
N HIS A 187 -13.35 6.21 12.75
CA HIS A 187 -11.91 6.12 12.51
C HIS A 187 -11.42 4.69 12.25
N ALA A 188 -12.12 3.67 12.76
CA ALA A 188 -11.85 2.26 12.45
C ALA A 188 -12.62 1.74 11.23
N ASN A 189 -13.58 2.51 10.72
CA ASN A 189 -14.30 2.28 9.48
C ASN A 189 -14.20 3.53 8.60
N GLY A 190 -13.00 3.79 8.07
CA GLY A 190 -12.63 5.05 7.42
C GLY A 190 -13.49 5.42 6.22
N GLY A 191 -14.16 4.47 5.58
CA GLY A 191 -15.13 4.76 4.53
C GLY A 191 -16.30 5.64 4.99
N LEU A 192 -16.62 5.68 6.29
CA LEU A 192 -17.58 6.62 6.86
C LEU A 192 -17.05 8.06 6.91
N LEU A 193 -15.73 8.24 6.91
CA LEU A 193 -15.06 9.54 6.92
C LEU A 193 -14.58 9.96 5.53
N LEU A 194 -14.65 9.06 4.55
CA LEU A 194 -14.16 9.30 3.20
C LEU A 194 -14.89 10.49 2.57
N ARG A 195 -14.12 11.46 2.11
CA ARG A 195 -14.60 12.59 1.30
C ARG A 195 -13.93 12.50 -0.06
N ASP A 196 -14.74 12.58 -1.11
CA ASP A 196 -14.23 12.58 -2.47
C ASP A 196 -13.29 13.79 -2.68
N LEU A 197 -12.25 13.59 -3.47
CA LEU A 197 -11.35 14.66 -3.85
C LEU A 197 -12.04 15.65 -4.78
N ARG A 198 -11.74 16.93 -4.58
CA ARG A 198 -11.99 17.95 -5.60
C ARG A 198 -10.87 17.83 -6.63
N LEU A 199 -11.22 17.45 -7.84
CA LEU A 199 -10.25 17.24 -8.91
C LEU A 199 -10.47 18.30 -10.01
N PRO A 200 -9.38 18.86 -10.58
CA PRO A 200 -9.50 19.64 -11.80
C PRO A 200 -9.81 18.70 -12.97
N ASP A 201 -10.20 19.24 -14.11
CA ASP A 201 -10.34 18.40 -15.31
C ASP A 201 -8.93 18.02 -15.82
N PHE A 202 -8.60 16.73 -15.75
CA PHE A 202 -7.29 16.23 -16.17
C PHE A 202 -6.98 16.53 -17.65
N ARG A 203 -7.99 16.75 -18.47
CA ARG A 203 -7.83 17.06 -19.90
C ARG A 203 -7.15 18.40 -20.14
N GLU A 204 -7.25 19.32 -19.18
CA GLU A 204 -6.59 20.64 -19.25
C GLU A 204 -5.06 20.57 -19.11
N TYR A 205 -4.53 19.43 -18.65
CA TYR A 205 -3.10 19.16 -18.51
C TYR A 205 -2.54 18.34 -19.69
N GLY A 206 -3.38 18.04 -20.68
CA GLY A 206 -3.03 17.21 -21.82
C GLY A 206 -1.98 17.85 -22.73
N VAL A 207 -1.21 16.99 -23.37
CA VAL A 207 -0.25 17.36 -24.41
C VAL A 207 -0.97 17.46 -25.74
N ASP A 208 -0.72 18.54 -26.48
CA ASP A 208 -1.18 18.67 -27.87
C ASP A 208 -0.32 17.77 -28.78
N VAL A 209 -0.98 16.81 -29.45
CA VAL A 209 -0.34 15.83 -30.34
C VAL A 209 -0.87 16.01 -31.75
N PRO A 210 -0.24 16.87 -32.57
CA PRO A 210 -0.70 17.16 -33.90
C PRO A 210 -0.57 15.96 -34.85
N LYS A 211 0.39 15.08 -34.57
CA LYS A 211 0.62 13.82 -35.26
C LYS A 211 1.29 12.83 -34.30
N PRO A 212 0.95 11.55 -34.34
CA PRO A 212 1.60 10.53 -33.52
C PRO A 212 3.14 10.56 -33.68
N GLY A 213 3.84 10.58 -32.54
CA GLY A 213 5.30 10.62 -32.46
C GLY A 213 5.98 11.95 -32.80
N ALA A 214 5.22 13.01 -33.11
CA ALA A 214 5.79 14.30 -33.49
C ALA A 214 6.24 15.19 -32.34
N VAL A 215 5.83 14.84 -31.11
CA VAL A 215 6.12 15.59 -29.88
C VAL A 215 6.73 14.64 -28.86
N GLU A 216 7.74 15.12 -28.16
CA GLU A 216 8.31 14.43 -27.00
C GLU A 216 7.96 15.19 -25.71
N LYS A 217 7.59 14.45 -24.66
CA LYS A 217 7.29 14.98 -23.32
C LYS A 217 7.74 14.02 -22.22
N GLN A 218 7.86 14.55 -21.02
CA GLN A 218 8.06 13.75 -19.81
C GLN A 218 6.70 13.59 -19.12
N ASP A 219 6.10 12.44 -19.24
CA ASP A 219 4.71 12.18 -18.82
C ASP A 219 4.47 12.53 -17.34
N MET A 220 5.44 12.23 -16.48
CA MET A 220 5.37 12.53 -15.04
C MET A 220 5.41 14.02 -14.72
N ILE A 221 5.92 14.89 -15.61
CA ILE A 221 5.86 16.36 -15.41
C ILE A 221 4.42 16.84 -15.59
N GLU A 222 3.74 16.37 -16.64
CA GLU A 222 2.35 16.73 -16.91
C GLU A 222 1.44 16.22 -15.76
N LEU A 223 1.67 14.99 -15.28
CA LEU A 223 1.01 14.48 -14.09
C LEU A 223 1.31 15.33 -12.85
N GLY A 224 2.56 15.79 -12.68
CA GLY A 224 2.96 16.66 -11.56
C GLY A 224 2.17 17.97 -11.51
N ALA A 225 1.87 18.57 -12.67
CA ALA A 225 1.04 19.78 -12.76
C ALA A 225 -0.41 19.49 -12.33
N PHE A 226 -0.99 18.38 -12.75
CA PHE A 226 -2.31 17.93 -12.34
C PHE A 226 -2.37 17.68 -10.82
N VAL A 227 -1.39 16.98 -10.26
CA VAL A 227 -1.25 16.68 -8.83
C VAL A 227 -1.10 17.97 -8.00
N ARG A 228 -0.33 18.96 -8.47
CA ARG A 228 -0.24 20.28 -7.83
C ARG A 228 -1.62 20.90 -7.59
N ASP A 229 -2.47 20.86 -8.60
CA ASP A 229 -3.77 21.52 -8.51
C ASP A 229 -4.79 20.68 -7.73
N ILE A 230 -4.62 19.36 -7.64
CA ILE A 230 -5.32 18.53 -6.64
C ILE A 230 -4.97 19.02 -5.21
N PHE A 231 -3.70 19.26 -4.91
CA PHE A 231 -3.30 19.81 -3.61
C PHE A 231 -3.97 21.15 -3.31
N LYS A 232 -3.99 22.07 -4.27
CA LYS A 232 -4.61 23.40 -4.10
C LYS A 232 -6.12 23.30 -3.87
N LEU A 233 -6.83 22.50 -4.63
CA LEU A 233 -8.28 22.32 -4.49
C LEU A 233 -8.70 21.67 -3.16
N ASN A 234 -7.79 20.90 -2.55
CA ASN A 234 -8.05 20.20 -1.29
C ASN A 234 -7.24 20.77 -0.11
N GLU A 235 -6.90 22.06 -0.15
CA GLU A 235 -6.14 22.75 0.90
C GLU A 235 -6.91 22.79 2.23
N GLU A 236 -8.19 23.05 2.21
CA GLU A 236 -9.02 23.11 3.41
C GLU A 236 -9.20 21.74 4.08
N THR A 237 -9.34 20.68 3.28
CA THR A 237 -9.63 19.33 3.79
C THR A 237 -8.37 18.56 4.14
N LYS A 238 -7.24 18.91 3.53
CA LYS A 238 -5.92 18.26 3.66
C LYS A 238 -6.01 16.72 3.55
N ASN A 239 -6.94 16.22 2.73
CA ASN A 239 -7.25 14.81 2.58
C ASN A 239 -6.51 14.12 1.41
N PHE A 240 -5.42 14.72 0.94
CA PHE A 240 -4.58 14.18 -0.13
C PHE A 240 -3.10 14.32 0.19
N ARG A 241 -2.33 13.24 0.04
CA ARG A 241 -0.88 13.20 0.26
C ARG A 241 -0.16 12.35 -0.80
N ILE A 242 1.11 12.69 -1.06
CA ILE A 242 2.06 11.84 -1.78
C ILE A 242 2.94 11.11 -0.76
N PHE A 243 3.27 9.86 -1.06
CA PHE A 243 4.17 9.03 -0.28
C PHE A 243 5.26 8.46 -1.18
N GLY A 244 6.47 8.30 -0.65
CA GLY A 244 7.58 7.72 -1.38
C GLY A 244 8.89 7.89 -0.61
N PRO A 245 9.97 7.13 -0.95
CA PRO A 245 11.24 7.18 -0.24
C PRO A 245 12.21 8.19 -0.88
N ASP A 246 12.01 9.51 -0.67
CA ASP A 246 12.83 10.61 -1.24
C ASP A 246 12.84 10.67 -2.78
N GLU A 247 11.75 10.25 -3.41
CA GLU A 247 11.72 10.11 -4.86
C GLU A 247 10.77 11.10 -5.57
N THR A 248 10.12 12.03 -4.87
CA THR A 248 9.17 12.98 -5.48
C THR A 248 9.82 13.84 -6.56
N MET A 249 11.03 14.37 -6.31
CA MET A 249 11.77 15.17 -7.28
C MET A 249 12.26 14.32 -8.46
N SER A 250 12.86 13.17 -8.17
CA SER A 250 13.43 12.29 -9.20
C SER A 250 12.35 11.62 -10.06
N ASN A 251 11.14 11.44 -9.53
CA ASN A 251 9.94 11.01 -10.26
C ASN A 251 9.27 12.14 -11.05
N ARG A 252 9.90 13.33 -11.15
CA ARG A 252 9.42 14.50 -11.90
C ARG A 252 8.10 15.10 -11.37
N LEU A 253 7.73 14.83 -10.12
CA LEU A 253 6.54 15.39 -9.47
C LEU A 253 6.81 16.75 -8.80
N TYR A 254 7.85 17.47 -9.22
CA TYR A 254 8.32 18.69 -8.57
C TYR A 254 7.29 19.83 -8.57
N HIS A 255 6.32 19.85 -9.49
CA HIS A 255 5.21 20.81 -9.46
C HIS A 255 4.37 20.72 -8.18
N ALA A 256 4.34 19.56 -7.51
CA ALA A 256 3.65 19.40 -6.24
C ALA A 256 4.19 20.36 -5.17
N PHE A 257 5.50 20.69 -5.22
CA PHE A 257 6.13 21.64 -4.31
C PHE A 257 5.74 23.12 -4.52
N GLU A 258 4.97 23.42 -5.56
CA GLU A 258 4.35 24.73 -5.74
C GLU A 258 3.10 24.91 -4.85
N ALA A 259 2.54 23.80 -4.34
CA ALA A 259 1.31 23.78 -3.54
C ALA A 259 1.54 23.36 -2.08
N THR A 260 2.59 22.57 -1.80
CA THR A 260 2.87 22.05 -0.46
C THR A 260 4.36 21.74 -0.31
N ASN A 261 4.78 21.32 0.90
CA ASN A 261 6.15 20.91 1.20
C ASN A 261 6.18 19.43 1.67
N ARG A 262 7.39 18.93 1.93
CA ARG A 262 7.61 17.68 2.66
C ARG A 262 7.22 17.84 4.12
N ASP A 263 6.55 16.85 4.67
CA ASP A 263 6.26 16.77 6.10
C ASP A 263 7.55 16.41 6.86
N PHE A 264 7.93 17.26 7.81
CA PHE A 264 9.14 17.02 8.59
C PHE A 264 9.10 17.80 9.90
N MET A 265 9.02 17.08 11.05
CA MET A 265 8.94 17.67 12.38
C MET A 265 10.28 17.73 13.12
N ALA A 266 11.33 17.08 12.60
CA ALA A 266 12.66 17.15 13.18
C ALA A 266 13.31 18.53 12.93
N GLU A 267 14.52 18.74 13.43
CA GLU A 267 15.27 19.97 13.24
C GLU A 267 15.46 20.28 11.74
N LYS A 268 15.29 21.53 11.37
CA LYS A 268 15.47 22.05 10.00
C LYS A 268 16.52 23.17 10.03
N TYR A 269 17.36 23.19 9.00
CA TYR A 269 18.39 24.20 8.82
C TYR A 269 17.98 25.22 7.74
N ASP A 270 18.64 26.39 7.71
CA ASP A 270 18.29 27.46 6.79
C ASP A 270 18.47 27.11 5.30
N ASP A 271 19.32 26.13 5.00
CA ASP A 271 19.60 25.63 3.65
C ASP A 271 18.75 24.41 3.27
N ASP A 272 17.89 23.93 4.15
CA ASP A 272 16.92 22.88 3.81
C ASP A 272 15.84 23.43 2.88
N ASP A 273 15.55 22.69 1.79
CA ASP A 273 14.52 23.09 0.82
C ASP A 273 13.25 22.27 0.98
N LYS A 274 12.12 22.98 0.90
CA LYS A 274 10.79 22.36 0.86
C LYS A 274 10.42 21.47 2.06
N LEU A 275 10.90 21.77 3.27
CA LEU A 275 10.50 21.12 4.51
C LEU A 275 9.51 21.99 5.31
N ALA A 276 8.46 21.38 5.85
CA ALA A 276 7.48 22.05 6.72
C ALA A 276 6.84 21.06 7.71
N ASN A 277 6.36 21.59 8.85
CA ASN A 277 5.68 20.76 9.86
C ASN A 277 4.29 20.29 9.42
N ASP A 278 3.71 20.93 8.40
CA ASP A 278 2.38 20.65 7.87
C ASP A 278 2.39 20.25 6.38
N GLY A 279 3.54 19.83 5.89
CA GLY A 279 3.70 19.34 4.53
C GLY A 279 2.79 18.15 4.21
N ARG A 280 2.46 17.98 2.94
CA ARG A 280 1.60 16.88 2.48
C ARG A 280 2.34 15.91 1.55
N ILE A 281 3.66 15.99 1.50
CA ILE A 281 4.54 15.05 0.81
C ILE A 281 5.33 14.29 1.87
N MET A 282 5.08 12.98 1.97
CA MET A 282 5.66 12.08 2.96
C MET A 282 6.81 11.31 2.31
N ASP A 283 7.91 12.00 1.98
CA ASP A 283 9.06 11.40 1.29
C ASP A 283 10.41 11.66 1.96
N SER A 284 10.41 12.31 3.13
CA SER A 284 11.65 12.63 3.84
C SER A 284 12.25 11.45 4.62
N TYR A 285 11.75 10.25 4.44
CA TYR A 285 12.25 9.05 5.10
C TYR A 285 12.55 7.94 4.10
N LEU A 286 13.82 7.56 4.01
CA LEU A 286 14.27 6.54 3.05
C LEU A 286 13.91 5.12 3.56
N SER A 287 12.64 4.81 3.52
CA SER A 287 12.08 3.52 3.89
C SER A 287 10.73 3.29 3.21
N GLU A 288 10.71 2.46 2.20
CA GLU A 288 9.50 2.09 1.46
C GLU A 288 8.43 1.51 2.37
N HIS A 289 8.81 0.64 3.31
CA HIS A 289 7.87 0.05 4.28
C HIS A 289 7.18 1.11 5.15
N MET A 290 7.91 2.14 5.58
CA MET A 290 7.34 3.20 6.38
C MET A 290 6.40 4.06 5.56
N CYS A 291 6.84 4.48 4.37
CA CYS A 291 6.07 5.34 3.48
C CYS A 291 4.77 4.65 3.05
N GLU A 292 4.80 3.36 2.71
CA GLU A 292 3.59 2.61 2.39
C GLU A 292 2.70 2.40 3.63
N GLY A 293 3.27 2.08 4.78
CA GLY A 293 2.50 1.95 6.02
C GLY A 293 1.77 3.25 6.40
N TRP A 294 2.37 4.40 6.14
CA TRP A 294 1.69 5.70 6.28
C TRP A 294 0.56 5.87 5.28
N LEU A 295 0.79 5.53 4.00
CA LEU A 295 -0.26 5.60 2.99
C LEU A 295 -1.43 4.68 3.34
N GLU A 296 -1.18 3.43 3.69
CA GLU A 296 -2.24 2.49 4.10
C GLU A 296 -3.05 3.05 5.27
N GLY A 297 -2.38 3.53 6.33
CA GLY A 297 -3.05 4.16 7.47
C GLY A 297 -3.86 5.39 7.08
N TYR A 298 -3.36 6.19 6.14
CA TYR A 298 -4.04 7.38 5.63
C TYR A 298 -5.31 7.02 4.86
N LEU A 299 -5.25 6.00 4.01
CA LEU A 299 -6.42 5.47 3.27
C LEU A 299 -7.45 4.86 4.23
N LEU A 300 -7.01 4.03 5.19
CA LEU A 300 -7.86 3.38 6.18
C LEU A 300 -8.62 4.37 7.06
N THR A 301 -8.18 5.60 7.15
CA THR A 301 -8.83 6.69 7.89
C THR A 301 -9.63 7.65 7.00
N GLY A 302 -9.96 7.25 5.77
CA GLY A 302 -10.88 7.98 4.88
C GLY A 302 -10.25 9.12 4.09
N ARG A 303 -8.99 8.99 3.70
CA ARG A 303 -8.24 9.98 2.92
C ARG A 303 -7.73 9.38 1.62
N HIS A 304 -7.05 10.17 0.79
CA HIS A 304 -6.56 9.78 -0.54
C HIS A 304 -5.05 10.02 -0.64
N GLY A 305 -4.40 9.19 -1.44
CA GLY A 305 -2.99 9.36 -1.73
C GLY A 305 -2.49 8.33 -2.74
N PHE A 306 -1.23 8.44 -3.06
CA PHE A 306 -0.54 7.47 -3.87
C PHE A 306 0.93 7.32 -3.45
N PHE A 307 1.51 6.18 -3.78
CA PHE A 307 2.92 5.87 -3.57
C PHE A 307 3.66 6.02 -4.90
N ALA A 308 4.67 6.91 -4.92
CA ALA A 308 5.54 7.08 -6.08
C ALA A 308 6.91 6.49 -5.78
N SER A 309 7.35 5.52 -6.58
CA SER A 309 8.65 4.86 -6.42
C SER A 309 9.20 4.35 -7.74
N TYR A 310 10.49 4.00 -7.74
CA TYR A 310 11.10 3.26 -8.84
C TYR A 310 10.58 1.82 -8.84
N GLU A 311 10.35 1.30 -10.03
CA GLU A 311 9.81 -0.06 -10.21
C GLU A 311 10.66 -1.12 -9.50
N ALA A 312 11.99 -0.98 -9.56
CA ALA A 312 12.90 -1.93 -8.92
C ALA A 312 12.79 -1.97 -7.39
N PHE A 313 12.43 -0.86 -6.74
CA PHE A 313 12.39 -0.77 -5.28
C PHE A 313 11.05 -1.13 -4.69
N ILE A 314 9.96 -1.01 -5.45
CA ILE A 314 8.62 -1.30 -4.94
C ILE A 314 8.46 -2.75 -4.46
N ARG A 315 9.29 -3.69 -4.94
CA ARG A 315 9.32 -5.08 -4.47
C ARG A 315 9.55 -5.21 -2.97
N VAL A 316 10.21 -4.24 -2.35
CA VAL A 316 10.44 -4.21 -0.90
C VAL A 316 9.11 -4.24 -0.12
N VAL A 317 8.03 -3.71 -0.68
CA VAL A 317 6.70 -3.63 -0.05
C VAL A 317 5.68 -4.65 -0.58
N ASP A 318 6.10 -5.63 -1.38
CA ASP A 318 5.21 -6.68 -1.91
C ASP A 318 4.31 -7.30 -0.84
N SER A 319 4.88 -7.61 0.33
CA SER A 319 4.12 -8.24 1.42
C SER A 319 3.08 -7.30 2.02
N MET A 320 3.34 -6.00 2.09
CA MET A 320 2.40 -5.00 2.58
C MET A 320 1.26 -4.82 1.58
N ALA A 321 1.56 -4.59 0.31
CA ALA A 321 0.57 -4.54 -0.77
C ALA A 321 -0.31 -5.81 -0.79
N ALA A 322 0.29 -7.00 -0.59
CA ALA A 322 -0.44 -8.27 -0.49
C ALA A 322 -1.36 -8.33 0.73
N GLN A 323 -0.95 -7.82 1.89
CA GLN A 323 -1.79 -7.75 3.08
C GLN A 323 -2.95 -6.77 2.88
N HIS A 324 -2.70 -5.61 2.29
CA HIS A 324 -3.74 -4.65 1.95
C HIS A 324 -4.78 -5.23 0.99
N ALA A 325 -4.35 -5.90 -0.07
CA ALA A 325 -5.24 -6.59 -1.01
C ALA A 325 -6.10 -7.67 -0.33
N LYS A 326 -5.52 -8.46 0.60
CA LYS A 326 -6.28 -9.45 1.39
C LYS A 326 -7.29 -8.78 2.31
N TRP A 327 -6.94 -7.67 2.93
CA TRP A 327 -7.84 -6.90 3.77
C TRP A 327 -9.02 -6.34 2.94
N LEU A 328 -8.76 -5.75 1.77
CA LEU A 328 -9.81 -5.27 0.85
C LEU A 328 -10.76 -6.41 0.44
N LYS A 329 -10.21 -7.57 0.05
CA LYS A 329 -11.00 -8.75 -0.30
C LYS A 329 -12.00 -9.13 0.81
N VAL A 330 -11.55 -9.14 2.08
CA VAL A 330 -12.42 -9.46 3.21
C VAL A 330 -13.43 -8.34 3.44
N CYS A 331 -13.00 -7.08 3.40
CA CYS A 331 -13.88 -5.93 3.61
C CYS A 331 -15.00 -5.83 2.58
N ASN A 332 -14.73 -6.19 1.32
CA ASN A 332 -15.75 -6.22 0.26
C ASN A 332 -16.87 -7.25 0.52
N GLN A 333 -16.66 -8.22 1.41
CA GLN A 333 -17.68 -9.20 1.82
C GLN A 333 -18.49 -8.76 3.05
N LEU A 334 -18.11 -7.65 3.69
CA LEU A 334 -18.74 -7.18 4.93
C LEU A 334 -19.69 -6.02 4.64
N SER A 335 -20.99 -6.26 4.72
CA SER A 335 -22.04 -5.28 4.37
C SER A 335 -21.99 -3.98 5.20
N TRP A 336 -21.39 -4.00 6.39
CA TRP A 336 -21.27 -2.82 7.25
C TRP A 336 -20.01 -1.99 6.99
N ARG A 337 -19.03 -2.54 6.26
CA ARG A 337 -17.83 -1.80 5.87
C ARG A 337 -18.15 -0.85 4.71
N GLN A 338 -17.71 0.41 4.85
CA GLN A 338 -17.81 1.38 3.76
C GLN A 338 -16.51 1.38 2.94
N PRO A 339 -16.59 1.59 1.62
CA PRO A 339 -15.42 1.63 0.75
C PRO A 339 -14.45 2.75 1.15
N ILE A 340 -13.16 2.48 1.01
CA ILE A 340 -12.07 3.46 1.16
C ILE A 340 -11.46 3.80 -0.20
N ALA A 341 -10.67 4.87 -0.26
CA ALA A 341 -9.89 5.19 -1.46
C ALA A 341 -8.90 4.06 -1.77
N SER A 342 -8.63 3.85 -3.05
CA SER A 342 -7.74 2.80 -3.51
C SER A 342 -6.28 3.07 -3.13
N LEU A 343 -5.52 2.00 -2.94
CA LEU A 343 -4.07 2.03 -2.82
C LEU A 343 -3.47 2.14 -4.23
N ASN A 344 -2.84 3.27 -4.53
CA ASN A 344 -2.32 3.57 -5.85
C ASN A 344 -0.80 3.61 -5.83
N PHE A 345 -0.16 2.82 -6.70
CA PHE A 345 1.27 2.87 -6.97
C PHE A 345 1.52 3.52 -8.34
N ILE A 346 2.48 4.46 -8.38
CA ILE A 346 3.03 5.01 -9.61
C ILE A 346 4.49 4.59 -9.66
N LEU A 347 4.83 3.79 -10.65
CA LEU A 347 6.12 3.16 -10.82
C LEU A 347 6.85 3.80 -11.99
N THR A 348 8.05 4.28 -11.74
CA THR A 348 8.90 4.89 -12.76
C THR A 348 10.24 4.18 -12.83
N SER A 349 11.15 4.68 -13.67
CA SER A 349 12.48 4.08 -13.86
C SER A 349 12.37 2.58 -14.16
N ASN A 350 11.48 2.24 -15.10
CA ASN A 350 11.32 0.86 -15.53
C ASN A 350 12.60 0.31 -16.17
N VAL A 351 12.64 -0.99 -16.43
CA VAL A 351 13.85 -1.74 -16.86
C VAL A 351 14.55 -1.12 -18.06
N TRP A 352 13.81 -0.52 -18.98
CA TRP A 352 14.31 0.07 -20.22
C TRP A 352 14.74 1.53 -20.09
N GLN A 353 14.47 2.16 -18.94
CA GLN A 353 14.74 3.58 -18.70
C GLN A 353 15.61 3.80 -17.46
N GLN A 354 16.64 3.00 -17.32
CA GLN A 354 17.64 3.16 -16.27
C GLN A 354 18.73 4.14 -16.71
N ASP A 355 18.80 5.28 -16.02
CA ASP A 355 19.82 6.30 -16.31
C ASP A 355 21.24 5.82 -15.98
N HIS A 356 21.67 6.13 -14.76
CA HIS A 356 23.02 5.84 -14.26
C HIS A 356 23.03 4.79 -13.14
N ASN A 357 21.90 4.22 -12.81
CA ASN A 357 21.79 3.20 -11.77
C ASN A 357 22.10 1.79 -12.30
N GLY A 358 21.99 1.57 -13.60
CA GLY A 358 22.33 0.31 -14.26
C GLY A 358 21.44 -0.86 -13.83
N PHE A 359 21.93 -2.07 -14.00
CA PHE A 359 21.16 -3.30 -13.74
C PHE A 359 20.77 -3.51 -12.27
N THR A 360 21.36 -2.80 -11.32
CA THR A 360 20.99 -2.86 -9.90
C THR A 360 19.59 -2.31 -9.61
N HIS A 361 19.02 -1.57 -10.57
CA HIS A 361 17.69 -0.96 -10.50
C HIS A 361 16.71 -1.60 -11.49
N GLN A 362 16.95 -2.85 -11.86
CA GLN A 362 16.13 -3.60 -12.83
C GLN A 362 15.42 -4.75 -12.13
N ASP A 363 14.19 -4.53 -11.68
CA ASP A 363 13.32 -5.58 -11.16
C ASP A 363 11.84 -5.24 -11.40
N PRO A 364 11.25 -5.71 -12.53
CA PRO A 364 9.83 -5.47 -12.86
C PRO A 364 8.87 -6.42 -12.16
N GLY A 365 9.35 -7.32 -11.30
CA GLY A 365 8.57 -8.43 -10.74
C GLY A 365 7.43 -8.03 -9.78
N PHE A 366 7.25 -6.74 -9.46
CA PHE A 366 6.09 -6.30 -8.68
C PHE A 366 4.77 -6.50 -9.43
N LEU A 367 4.76 -6.32 -10.75
CA LEU A 367 3.58 -6.56 -11.57
C LEU A 367 3.18 -8.03 -11.56
N ASP A 368 4.14 -8.97 -11.66
CA ASP A 368 3.89 -10.41 -11.52
C ASP A 368 3.28 -10.73 -10.16
N HIS A 369 3.77 -10.06 -9.09
CA HIS A 369 3.25 -10.25 -7.75
C HIS A 369 1.81 -9.73 -7.59
N ILE A 370 1.50 -8.57 -8.18
CA ILE A 370 0.15 -7.98 -8.16
C ILE A 370 -0.82 -8.83 -8.98
N ALA A 371 -0.43 -9.33 -10.15
CA ALA A 371 -1.27 -10.17 -11.01
C ALA A 371 -1.83 -11.40 -10.28
N ASN A 372 -1.06 -11.96 -9.35
CA ASN A 372 -1.43 -13.12 -8.55
C ASN A 372 -2.38 -12.80 -7.35
N LYS A 373 -2.87 -11.57 -7.23
CA LYS A 373 -3.85 -11.22 -6.18
C LYS A 373 -5.28 -11.46 -6.67
N LYS A 374 -6.25 -11.28 -5.77
CA LYS A 374 -7.66 -11.45 -6.11
C LYS A 374 -8.07 -10.46 -7.22
N ALA A 375 -8.57 -10.97 -8.31
CA ALA A 375 -8.99 -10.21 -9.49
C ALA A 375 -9.95 -9.04 -9.19
N ASP A 376 -10.78 -9.18 -8.15
CA ASP A 376 -11.75 -8.15 -7.75
C ASP A 376 -11.09 -6.87 -7.22
N VAL A 377 -9.82 -6.93 -6.76
CA VAL A 377 -9.17 -5.83 -6.04
C VAL A 377 -7.90 -5.31 -6.69
N VAL A 378 -7.39 -5.91 -7.75
CA VAL A 378 -6.13 -5.48 -8.38
C VAL A 378 -6.33 -4.97 -9.80
N ARG A 379 -5.51 -3.96 -10.19
CA ARG A 379 -5.49 -3.36 -11.53
C ARG A 379 -4.07 -2.98 -11.91
N MET A 380 -3.72 -3.11 -13.19
CA MET A 380 -2.41 -2.77 -13.73
C MET A 380 -2.55 -1.98 -15.03
N TYR A 381 -1.96 -0.80 -15.07
CA TYR A 381 -2.03 0.11 -16.21
C TYR A 381 -0.64 0.49 -16.70
N LEU A 382 -0.41 0.37 -17.99
CA LEU A 382 0.83 0.73 -18.66
C LEU A 382 0.54 1.75 -19.80
N PRO A 383 0.30 3.01 -19.44
CA PRO A 383 0.01 4.06 -20.42
C PRO A 383 1.21 4.30 -21.35
N PRO A 384 0.99 4.48 -22.68
CA PRO A 384 2.05 4.70 -23.65
C PRO A 384 2.52 6.15 -23.76
N ASP A 385 1.78 7.11 -23.20
CA ASP A 385 2.04 8.55 -23.27
C ASP A 385 1.38 9.34 -22.12
N ALA A 386 1.67 10.64 -22.04
CA ALA A 386 1.18 11.54 -21.00
C ALA A 386 -0.36 11.64 -20.95
N ASN A 387 -1.02 11.69 -22.10
CA ASN A 387 -2.47 11.82 -22.16
C ASN A 387 -3.16 10.56 -21.61
N CYS A 388 -2.62 9.39 -21.92
CA CYS A 388 -3.07 8.14 -21.34
C CYS A 388 -2.74 8.05 -19.84
N LEU A 389 -1.56 8.51 -19.40
CA LEU A 389 -1.20 8.55 -17.97
C LEU A 389 -2.18 9.40 -17.17
N LEU A 390 -2.49 10.61 -17.64
CA LEU A 390 -3.46 11.50 -16.99
C LEU A 390 -4.84 10.85 -16.86
N SER A 391 -5.31 10.19 -17.93
CA SER A 391 -6.59 9.47 -17.93
C SER A 391 -6.60 8.30 -16.94
N CYS A 392 -5.54 7.48 -16.93
CA CYS A 392 -5.40 6.35 -16.00
C CYS A 392 -5.32 6.82 -14.55
N PHE A 393 -4.52 7.86 -14.28
CA PHE A 393 -4.37 8.38 -12.92
C PHE A 393 -5.67 8.98 -12.38
N ASP A 394 -6.39 9.78 -13.19
CA ASP A 394 -7.70 10.32 -12.81
C ASP A 394 -8.69 9.21 -12.45
N HIS A 395 -8.70 8.13 -13.24
CA HIS A 395 -9.52 6.95 -12.94
C HIS A 395 -9.11 6.29 -11.63
N CYS A 396 -7.82 6.03 -11.43
CA CYS A 396 -7.30 5.33 -10.25
C CYS A 396 -7.51 6.13 -8.97
N ILE A 397 -7.27 7.45 -8.97
CA ILE A 397 -7.41 8.27 -7.77
C ILE A 397 -8.87 8.46 -7.31
N LYS A 398 -9.83 8.29 -8.22
CA LYS A 398 -11.28 8.26 -7.94
C LYS A 398 -11.77 6.89 -7.49
N SER A 399 -11.05 5.84 -7.79
CA SER A 399 -11.47 4.46 -7.52
C SER A 399 -11.45 4.15 -6.02
N LYS A 400 -12.23 3.15 -5.62
CA LYS A 400 -12.39 2.72 -4.22
C LYS A 400 -12.18 1.22 -4.12
N ASN A 401 -11.53 0.78 -3.04
CA ASN A 401 -11.28 -0.63 -2.72
C ASN A 401 -10.44 -1.40 -3.75
N TYR A 402 -9.51 -0.69 -4.45
CA TYR A 402 -8.56 -1.34 -5.35
C TYR A 402 -7.11 -1.14 -4.89
N VAL A 403 -6.25 -2.00 -5.40
CA VAL A 403 -4.80 -1.80 -5.49
C VAL A 403 -4.49 -1.58 -6.96
N ASN A 404 -4.08 -0.38 -7.32
CA ASN A 404 -3.76 0.02 -8.68
C ASN A 404 -2.25 0.18 -8.82
N ALA A 405 -1.66 -0.41 -9.85
CA ALA A 405 -0.28 -0.19 -10.26
C ALA A 405 -0.27 0.49 -11.64
N ILE A 406 0.39 1.65 -11.73
CA ILE A 406 0.56 2.40 -12.96
C ILE A 406 2.07 2.49 -13.23
N VAL A 407 2.53 2.00 -14.37
CA VAL A 407 3.92 2.18 -14.83
C VAL A 407 3.97 3.40 -15.73
N ALA A 408 4.80 4.39 -15.39
CA ALA A 408 4.82 5.69 -16.04
C ALA A 408 6.23 6.11 -16.46
N SER A 409 6.33 6.86 -17.56
CA SER A 409 7.59 7.43 -18.04
C SER A 409 7.95 8.72 -17.31
N LYS A 410 9.20 8.82 -16.84
CA LYS A 410 9.78 10.07 -16.33
C LYS A 410 10.80 10.70 -17.26
N HIS A 411 11.15 10.02 -18.34
CA HIS A 411 12.06 10.49 -19.39
C HIS A 411 11.29 11.07 -20.56
N PRO A 412 11.93 11.90 -21.42
CA PRO A 412 11.30 12.32 -22.65
C PRO A 412 10.89 11.10 -23.50
N SER A 413 9.63 11.03 -23.86
CA SER A 413 9.04 9.98 -24.69
C SER A 413 8.11 10.54 -25.76
N CYS A 414 8.01 9.84 -26.89
CA CYS A 414 7.09 10.20 -27.95
C CYS A 414 5.65 10.17 -27.45
N GLN A 415 4.87 11.15 -27.90
CA GLN A 415 3.44 11.26 -27.61
C GLN A 415 2.64 10.77 -28.81
N TRP A 416 1.65 9.90 -28.57
CA TRP A 416 0.99 9.14 -29.63
C TRP A 416 -0.43 9.56 -29.89
N LEU A 417 -1.21 9.83 -28.86
CA LEU A 417 -2.66 10.04 -28.93
C LEU A 417 -3.04 11.45 -28.50
N THR A 418 -3.99 12.06 -29.20
CA THR A 418 -4.66 13.26 -28.68
C THR A 418 -5.39 12.92 -27.39
N MET A 419 -5.72 13.91 -26.56
CA MET A 419 -6.45 13.68 -25.31
C MET A 419 -7.78 12.94 -25.54
N GLU A 420 -8.53 13.27 -26.60
CA GLU A 420 -9.79 12.59 -26.92
C GLU A 420 -9.56 11.10 -27.27
N GLN A 421 -8.53 10.82 -28.07
CA GLN A 421 -8.15 9.45 -28.42
C GLN A 421 -7.66 8.67 -27.19
N ALA A 422 -6.86 9.31 -26.34
CA ALA A 422 -6.35 8.72 -25.11
C ALA A 422 -7.47 8.34 -24.13
N VAL A 423 -8.45 9.23 -23.91
CA VAL A 423 -9.62 8.93 -23.06
C VAL A 423 -10.40 7.73 -23.61
N LYS A 424 -10.63 7.67 -24.92
CA LYS A 424 -11.31 6.54 -25.55
C LYS A 424 -10.51 5.25 -25.37
N HIS A 425 -9.21 5.29 -25.66
CA HIS A 425 -8.31 4.15 -25.58
C HIS A 425 -8.17 3.61 -24.16
N CYS A 426 -7.97 4.47 -23.17
CA CYS A 426 -7.91 4.08 -21.76
C CYS A 426 -9.24 3.54 -21.22
N THR A 427 -10.39 4.06 -21.71
CA THR A 427 -11.71 3.52 -21.34
C THR A 427 -11.89 2.09 -21.88
N GLN A 428 -11.38 1.81 -23.06
CA GLN A 428 -11.38 0.45 -23.63
C GLN A 428 -10.30 -0.45 -22.98
N GLY A 429 -9.19 0.14 -22.53
CA GLY A 429 -8.05 -0.52 -21.91
C GLY A 429 -7.11 -1.22 -22.90
N ILE A 430 -7.55 -1.43 -24.13
CA ILE A 430 -6.82 -2.04 -25.25
C ILE A 430 -7.41 -1.55 -26.57
N GLY A 431 -6.61 -1.49 -27.63
CA GLY A 431 -7.14 -1.16 -28.95
C GLY A 431 -6.16 -1.37 -30.09
N ILE A 432 -6.73 -1.59 -31.28
CA ILE A 432 -6.00 -1.57 -32.53
C ILE A 432 -5.71 -0.11 -32.88
N TRP A 433 -4.45 0.22 -33.14
CA TRP A 433 -4.05 1.52 -33.65
C TRP A 433 -4.10 1.53 -35.18
N GLU A 434 -5.26 1.85 -35.72
CA GLU A 434 -5.53 1.85 -37.17
C GLU A 434 -4.55 2.74 -37.95
N TRP A 435 -4.15 3.90 -37.39
CA TRP A 435 -3.18 4.80 -37.96
C TRP A 435 -1.77 4.21 -38.10
N ALA A 436 -1.43 3.22 -37.25
CA ALA A 436 -0.18 2.49 -37.25
C ALA A 436 -0.25 1.19 -38.06
N SER A 437 -1.44 0.62 -38.21
CA SER A 437 -1.70 -0.62 -38.94
C SER A 437 -1.79 -0.41 -40.46
N ASN A 438 -1.57 -1.48 -41.24
CA ASN A 438 -1.79 -1.50 -42.71
C ASN A 438 -2.62 -2.69 -43.18
N ASP A 439 -3.25 -3.43 -42.25
CA ASP A 439 -4.18 -4.53 -42.55
C ASP A 439 -5.54 -4.04 -43.08
N CYS A 440 -5.84 -2.73 -42.94
CA CYS A 440 -7.07 -2.09 -43.42
C CYS A 440 -8.36 -2.79 -42.93
N GLY A 441 -8.32 -3.41 -41.74
CA GLY A 441 -9.42 -4.18 -41.18
C GLY A 441 -9.58 -5.60 -41.74
N GLU A 442 -8.66 -6.04 -42.59
CA GLU A 442 -8.55 -7.41 -43.07
C GLU A 442 -7.78 -8.28 -42.06
N GLU A 443 -7.68 -9.58 -42.33
CA GLU A 443 -6.86 -10.48 -41.52
C GLU A 443 -5.38 -10.11 -41.71
N PRO A 444 -4.64 -9.81 -40.58
CA PRO A 444 -3.22 -9.49 -40.65
C PRO A 444 -2.36 -10.74 -40.88
N ASP A 445 -1.15 -10.55 -41.36
CA ASP A 445 -0.13 -11.60 -41.41
C ASP A 445 0.58 -11.73 -40.04
N VAL A 446 0.68 -10.60 -39.32
CA VAL A 446 1.30 -10.52 -37.99
C VAL A 446 0.63 -9.42 -37.15
N VAL A 447 0.50 -9.70 -35.84
CA VAL A 447 0.09 -8.69 -34.84
C VAL A 447 1.33 -8.22 -34.09
N MET A 448 1.57 -6.90 -34.11
CA MET A 448 2.64 -6.22 -33.38
C MET A 448 2.00 -5.52 -32.18
N ALA A 449 2.19 -6.07 -30.98
CA ALA A 449 1.54 -5.59 -29.75
C ALA A 449 2.56 -4.98 -28.79
N CYS A 450 2.10 -4.04 -27.97
CA CYS A 450 2.93 -3.34 -26.98
C CYS A 450 2.11 -2.79 -25.81
N CYS A 451 2.80 -2.44 -24.73
CA CYS A 451 2.24 -1.70 -23.60
C CYS A 451 3.31 -0.80 -22.97
N GLY A 452 2.87 0.32 -22.37
CA GLY A 452 3.78 1.30 -21.78
C GLY A 452 4.53 2.14 -22.80
N ASP A 453 5.53 2.88 -22.35
CA ASP A 453 6.25 3.89 -23.13
C ASP A 453 7.29 3.30 -24.11
N THR A 454 8.42 2.81 -23.60
CA THR A 454 9.53 2.32 -24.41
C THR A 454 9.13 1.13 -25.29
N PRO A 455 8.41 0.09 -24.82
CA PRO A 455 7.96 -0.98 -25.71
C PRO A 455 7.07 -0.49 -26.86
N THR A 456 6.26 0.56 -26.63
CA THR A 456 5.47 1.17 -27.71
C THR A 456 6.37 1.86 -28.73
N LEU A 457 7.39 2.60 -28.28
CA LEU A 457 8.37 3.23 -29.19
C LEU A 457 9.08 2.19 -30.06
N GLU A 458 9.53 1.10 -29.45
CA GLU A 458 10.25 0.03 -30.17
C GLU A 458 9.36 -0.70 -31.19
N ILE A 459 8.12 -0.99 -30.86
CA ILE A 459 7.16 -1.55 -31.81
C ILE A 459 6.90 -0.59 -32.96
N MET A 460 6.73 0.70 -32.70
CA MET A 460 6.50 1.69 -33.76
C MET A 460 7.70 1.83 -34.68
N ALA A 461 8.93 1.76 -34.15
CA ALA A 461 10.15 1.74 -34.93
C ALA A 461 10.24 0.47 -35.82
N ALA A 462 9.98 -0.70 -35.20
CA ALA A 462 9.99 -1.98 -35.93
C ALA A 462 8.93 -2.03 -37.03
N VAL A 463 7.71 -1.57 -36.77
CA VAL A 463 6.64 -1.49 -37.78
C VAL A 463 7.03 -0.58 -38.94
N THR A 464 7.68 0.55 -38.66
CA THR A 464 8.16 1.47 -39.70
C THR A 464 9.17 0.79 -40.63
N ILE A 465 10.16 0.09 -40.04
CA ILE A 465 11.17 -0.66 -40.82
C ILE A 465 10.53 -1.79 -41.64
N LEU A 466 9.63 -2.57 -41.02
CA LEU A 466 8.95 -3.68 -41.72
C LEU A 466 8.11 -3.20 -42.89
N ARG A 467 7.46 -2.05 -42.80
CA ARG A 467 6.67 -1.47 -43.88
C ARG A 467 7.53 -1.00 -45.06
N ASP A 468 8.75 -0.54 -44.78
CA ASP A 468 9.70 -0.13 -45.81
C ASP A 468 10.33 -1.33 -46.53
N GLU A 469 10.69 -2.39 -45.76
CA GLU A 469 11.39 -3.56 -46.27
C GLU A 469 10.43 -4.63 -46.86
N LEU A 470 9.22 -4.75 -46.28
CA LEU A 470 8.21 -5.75 -46.64
C LEU A 470 6.83 -5.09 -46.81
N PRO A 471 6.64 -4.27 -47.84
CA PRO A 471 5.42 -3.45 -48.01
C PRO A 471 4.13 -4.26 -48.24
N GLU A 472 4.25 -5.54 -48.62
CA GLU A 472 3.13 -6.45 -48.78
C GLU A 472 2.66 -7.11 -47.45
N LEU A 473 3.50 -7.03 -46.40
CA LEU A 473 3.16 -7.63 -45.10
C LEU A 473 2.05 -6.83 -44.41
N LYS A 474 0.94 -7.49 -44.12
CA LYS A 474 -0.19 -6.90 -43.39
C LYS A 474 0.09 -6.95 -41.87
N ILE A 475 0.34 -5.79 -41.29
CA ILE A 475 0.66 -5.62 -39.87
C ILE A 475 -0.51 -4.97 -39.17
N ARG A 476 -0.96 -5.58 -38.08
CA ARG A 476 -1.88 -4.98 -37.11
C ARG A 476 -1.09 -4.52 -35.90
N VAL A 477 -1.25 -3.26 -35.48
CA VAL A 477 -0.63 -2.72 -34.28
C VAL A 477 -1.67 -2.66 -33.17
N VAL A 478 -1.34 -3.24 -32.02
CA VAL A 478 -2.20 -3.27 -30.83
C VAL A 478 -1.47 -2.64 -29.65
N ASN A 479 -2.09 -1.68 -28.98
CA ASN A 479 -1.58 -1.16 -27.72
C ASN A 479 -2.49 -1.57 -26.57
N VAL A 480 -1.87 -2.01 -25.45
CA VAL A 480 -2.55 -2.47 -24.25
C VAL A 480 -2.22 -1.50 -23.10
N VAL A 481 -3.22 -0.81 -22.59
CA VAL A 481 -3.08 0.06 -21.41
C VAL A 481 -3.40 -0.71 -20.13
N ASP A 482 -4.49 -1.48 -20.12
CA ASP A 482 -4.90 -2.32 -18.99
C ASP A 482 -4.48 -3.77 -19.27
N LEU A 483 -3.43 -4.22 -18.58
CA LEU A 483 -2.90 -5.57 -18.79
C LEU A 483 -3.92 -6.68 -18.54
N PHE A 484 -4.88 -6.48 -17.65
CA PHE A 484 -5.91 -7.48 -17.40
C PHE A 484 -6.92 -7.66 -18.54
N LYS A 485 -6.87 -6.80 -19.58
CA LYS A 485 -7.59 -7.08 -20.85
C LYS A 485 -7.07 -8.33 -21.57
N MET A 486 -5.82 -8.71 -21.30
CA MET A 486 -5.23 -9.95 -21.84
C MET A 486 -5.82 -11.19 -21.20
N GLU A 487 -6.32 -11.11 -19.97
CA GLU A 487 -6.93 -12.20 -19.21
C GLU A 487 -8.35 -12.50 -19.71
N SER A 488 -8.84 -13.72 -19.48
CA SER A 488 -10.22 -14.11 -19.74
C SER A 488 -11.23 -13.39 -18.84
N ASP A 489 -12.39 -13.03 -19.37
CA ASP A 489 -13.52 -12.46 -18.63
C ASP A 489 -14.04 -13.39 -17.51
N HIS A 490 -13.75 -14.67 -17.60
CA HIS A 490 -14.04 -15.64 -16.55
C HIS A 490 -13.12 -15.53 -15.33
N LYS A 491 -11.91 -15.04 -15.51
CA LYS A 491 -10.89 -14.91 -14.46
C LYS A 491 -10.80 -13.51 -13.89
N HIS A 492 -10.93 -12.51 -14.74
CA HIS A 492 -10.79 -11.12 -14.33
C HIS A 492 -11.94 -10.25 -14.87
N PRO A 493 -12.55 -9.36 -14.05
CA PRO A 493 -13.67 -8.53 -14.47
C PRO A 493 -13.34 -7.56 -15.61
N HIS A 494 -12.05 -7.25 -15.86
CA HIS A 494 -11.59 -6.46 -16.99
C HIS A 494 -11.24 -7.32 -18.21
N GLY A 495 -11.16 -8.64 -18.06
CA GLY A 495 -10.81 -9.57 -19.13
C GLY A 495 -11.72 -9.45 -20.34
N LEU A 496 -11.19 -9.81 -21.50
CA LEU A 496 -11.97 -9.89 -22.72
C LEU A 496 -12.60 -11.29 -22.85
N SER A 497 -13.75 -11.38 -23.48
CA SER A 497 -14.25 -12.67 -24.00
C SER A 497 -13.31 -13.19 -25.09
N ASP A 498 -13.32 -14.50 -25.36
CA ASP A 498 -12.49 -15.08 -26.40
C ASP A 498 -12.78 -14.48 -27.79
N ALA A 499 -14.05 -14.19 -28.08
CA ALA A 499 -14.43 -13.55 -29.35
C ALA A 499 -13.86 -12.13 -29.51
N GLU A 500 -13.84 -11.32 -28.43
CA GLU A 500 -13.24 -9.99 -28.43
C GLU A 500 -11.72 -10.07 -28.54
N TYR A 501 -11.10 -11.01 -27.83
CA TYR A 501 -9.67 -11.25 -27.89
C TYR A 501 -9.22 -11.69 -29.28
N ASP A 502 -9.89 -12.68 -29.88
CA ASP A 502 -9.60 -13.21 -31.22
C ASP A 502 -9.84 -12.14 -32.31
N ALA A 503 -10.78 -11.22 -32.12
CA ALA A 503 -10.98 -10.10 -33.05
C ALA A 503 -9.78 -9.12 -33.08
N ILE A 504 -9.05 -9.01 -31.97
CA ILE A 504 -7.87 -8.13 -31.83
C ILE A 504 -6.60 -8.87 -32.23
N PHE A 505 -6.33 -10.04 -31.59
CA PHE A 505 -5.08 -10.78 -31.71
C PHE A 505 -5.09 -11.89 -32.75
N THR A 506 -6.25 -12.18 -33.36
CA THR A 506 -6.55 -13.34 -34.21
C THR A 506 -6.41 -14.69 -33.48
N PRO A 507 -7.04 -15.76 -33.97
CA PRO A 507 -6.96 -17.07 -33.31
C PRO A 507 -5.65 -17.84 -33.62
N ASP A 508 -4.89 -17.46 -34.66
CA ASP A 508 -3.79 -18.28 -35.18
C ASP A 508 -2.59 -17.54 -35.75
N LYS A 509 -2.66 -16.22 -35.96
CA LYS A 509 -1.54 -15.46 -36.54
C LYS A 509 -0.44 -15.22 -35.51
N PRO A 510 0.82 -15.07 -35.94
CA PRO A 510 1.91 -14.69 -35.06
C PRO A 510 1.63 -13.36 -34.36
N VAL A 511 1.92 -13.32 -33.05
CA VAL A 511 1.88 -12.11 -32.23
C VAL A 511 3.27 -11.86 -31.68
N ILE A 512 3.78 -10.65 -31.87
CA ILE A 512 5.00 -10.16 -31.22
C ILE A 512 4.54 -9.12 -30.21
N PHE A 513 4.78 -9.39 -28.93
CA PHE A 513 4.36 -8.52 -27.82
C PHE A 513 5.58 -7.91 -27.14
N ALA A 514 5.79 -6.61 -27.31
CA ALA A 514 6.85 -5.90 -26.60
C ALA A 514 6.38 -5.50 -25.19
N PHE A 515 7.11 -5.96 -24.19
CA PHE A 515 6.85 -5.73 -22.78
C PHE A 515 8.15 -5.44 -22.04
N HIS A 516 8.16 -4.52 -21.09
CA HIS A 516 9.37 -4.18 -20.34
C HIS A 516 9.68 -5.17 -19.20
N GLY A 517 8.69 -5.95 -18.77
CA GLY A 517 8.80 -6.87 -17.65
C GLY A 517 9.16 -8.31 -18.05
N TYR A 518 8.89 -9.25 -17.14
CA TYR A 518 9.14 -10.67 -17.42
C TYR A 518 8.11 -11.23 -18.40
N PRO A 519 8.54 -11.95 -19.45
CA PRO A 519 7.62 -12.55 -20.42
C PRO A 519 6.57 -13.48 -19.80
N THR A 520 6.91 -14.08 -18.66
CA THR A 520 6.03 -15.00 -17.92
C THR A 520 4.70 -14.36 -17.53
N LEU A 521 4.68 -13.07 -17.22
CA LEU A 521 3.44 -12.38 -16.88
C LEU A 521 2.46 -12.36 -18.07
N ILE A 522 2.93 -12.00 -19.25
CA ILE A 522 2.09 -11.97 -20.45
C ILE A 522 1.62 -13.37 -20.82
N HIS A 523 2.50 -14.38 -20.73
CA HIS A 523 2.14 -15.76 -20.97
C HIS A 523 1.11 -16.28 -19.95
N GLU A 524 1.20 -15.90 -18.68
CA GLU A 524 0.23 -16.25 -17.65
C GLU A 524 -1.16 -15.66 -17.98
N LEU A 525 -1.21 -14.36 -18.29
CA LEU A 525 -2.45 -13.66 -18.62
C LEU A 525 -3.13 -14.22 -19.91
N THR A 526 -2.35 -14.78 -20.82
CA THR A 526 -2.85 -15.30 -22.11
C THR A 526 -2.92 -16.82 -22.19
N TYR A 527 -2.61 -17.53 -21.11
CA TYR A 527 -2.49 -19.00 -21.12
C TYR A 527 -3.75 -19.73 -21.61
N GLU A 528 -4.93 -19.22 -21.31
CA GLU A 528 -6.21 -19.82 -21.71
C GLU A 528 -6.73 -19.34 -23.08
N ARG A 529 -6.00 -18.43 -23.75
CA ARG A 529 -6.40 -17.92 -25.08
C ARG A 529 -6.16 -18.94 -26.19
N ASN A 530 -6.95 -18.85 -27.26
CA ASN A 530 -6.85 -19.75 -28.39
C ASN A 530 -5.51 -19.63 -29.12
N ASN A 531 -5.01 -18.40 -29.27
CA ASN A 531 -3.77 -18.13 -29.98
C ASN A 531 -2.55 -18.32 -29.07
N HIS A 532 -1.77 -19.36 -29.33
CA HIS A 532 -0.51 -19.67 -28.64
C HIS A 532 0.75 -19.25 -29.45
N ASN A 533 0.60 -18.57 -30.61
CA ASN A 533 1.68 -18.10 -31.44
C ASN A 533 2.18 -16.71 -30.98
N MET A 534 2.35 -16.54 -29.66
CA MET A 534 2.80 -15.28 -29.06
C MET A 534 4.26 -15.37 -28.64
N SER A 535 5.06 -14.42 -29.10
CA SER A 535 6.44 -14.14 -28.64
C SER A 535 6.47 -12.84 -27.85
N VAL A 536 7.02 -12.89 -26.64
CA VAL A 536 7.11 -11.74 -25.73
C VAL A 536 8.56 -11.34 -25.54
#